data_dccd8658ea60b928dca8cdbec1b43fcc
#
_entry.id   dccd8658ea60b928dca8cdbec1b43fcc
#
_cell.length_a   1.000
_cell.length_b   1.000
_cell.length_c   1.000
_cell.angle_alpha   90.00
_cell.angle_beta   90.00
_cell.angle_gamma   90.00
#
_symmetry.space_group_name_H-M   'P 1'
#
loop_
_entity.id
_entity.type
_entity.pdbx_description
1 polymer ?
#
loop_
_entity_poly.entity_id
_entity_poly.type
_entity_poly.pdbx_seq_one_letter_code
_entity_poly.pdbx_strand_id
1 'polypeptide(L)'
;MKKRNLPVWLCVIVLTIGCTQPKQLTVSREGNARFSRVQDAFDAIPQHNKKPYTIFIRNGVYKEKLYLDSTKTKITLLGEDPFKTILTYDDHSGKISPAGDTLHTFNSYTFLQEGNDFTAKNLSIANSAGYSAGQAVAMHIMGDRVKFENCRFLGNQDVLFAGRRASRQYFLNCYIEGTTDFIFGPSTAWFEGCHINCKKNSHVTAASTPKEQAFGYVFNNCVLTTDSVNVNKVSLGRPWRPYASVTYINCYMGAHILPEGWNNWRNPENEKTARYAEYQSFGPGANPSGRYMWTKQLTDEEVKHYTIENVLGDWNPKNETR
;
A
#
# COMPACT_ATOMS: atom_id res chain seq x y z
N MET A 1 -53.55 2.81 -60.78
CA MET A 1 -52.13 2.83 -60.35
C MET A 1 -52.07 2.54 -58.83
N LYS A 2 -51.68 1.35 -58.40
CA LYS A 2 -51.54 0.98 -56.97
C LYS A 2 -50.07 1.20 -56.54
N LYS A 3 -49.86 2.09 -55.57
CA LYS A 3 -48.55 2.31 -54.95
C LYS A 3 -48.26 1.14 -53.98
N ARG A 4 -47.17 0.41 -54.24
CA ARG A 4 -46.65 -0.62 -53.35
C ARG A 4 -45.71 0.07 -52.31
N ASN A 5 -46.07 0.04 -51.01
CA ASN A 5 -45.19 0.43 -49.93
C ASN A 5 -44.23 -0.73 -49.63
N LEU A 6 -42.91 -0.50 -49.75
CA LEU A 6 -41.90 -1.41 -49.26
C LEU A 6 -41.67 -1.15 -47.74
N PRO A 7 -41.58 -2.18 -46.91
CA PRO A 7 -41.21 -2.02 -45.51
C PRO A 7 -39.69 -1.77 -45.41
N VAL A 8 -39.33 -0.69 -44.74
CA VAL A 8 -37.91 -0.41 -44.35
C VAL A 8 -37.62 -1.23 -43.10
N TRP A 9 -36.75 -2.23 -43.21
CA TRP A 9 -36.23 -2.96 -42.08
C TRP A 9 -35.12 -2.16 -41.42
N LEU A 10 -35.36 -1.66 -40.21
CA LEU A 10 -34.35 -0.97 -39.37
C LEU A 10 -33.49 -2.05 -38.68
N CYS A 11 -32.27 -2.30 -39.18
CA CYS A 11 -31.31 -3.15 -38.49
C CYS A 11 -30.78 -2.42 -37.27
N VAL A 12 -31.23 -2.77 -36.09
CA VAL A 12 -30.65 -2.33 -34.81
C VAL A 12 -29.39 -3.16 -34.57
N ILE A 13 -28.23 -2.57 -34.81
CA ILE A 13 -26.93 -3.16 -34.42
C ILE A 13 -26.77 -2.99 -32.90
N VAL A 14 -27.03 -4.06 -32.16
CA VAL A 14 -26.71 -4.13 -30.72
C VAL A 14 -25.22 -4.35 -30.60
N LEU A 15 -24.48 -3.27 -30.33
CA LEU A 15 -23.08 -3.34 -29.91
C LEU A 15 -23.02 -3.97 -28.51
N THR A 16 -22.82 -5.28 -28.45
CA THR A 16 -22.45 -5.96 -27.20
C THR A 16 -21.04 -5.54 -26.83
N ILE A 17 -20.90 -4.67 -25.86
CA ILE A 17 -19.62 -4.41 -25.17
C ILE A 17 -19.29 -5.71 -24.44
N GLY A 18 -18.48 -6.54 -25.06
CA GLY A 18 -17.99 -7.78 -24.48
C GLY A 18 -17.08 -7.47 -23.29
N CYS A 19 -17.64 -7.48 -22.09
CA CYS A 19 -16.87 -7.47 -20.84
C CYS A 19 -16.07 -8.78 -20.83
N THR A 20 -14.79 -8.74 -21.18
CA THR A 20 -13.92 -9.92 -21.14
C THR A 20 -13.66 -10.27 -19.68
N GLN A 21 -14.28 -11.36 -19.21
CA GLN A 21 -14.02 -11.89 -17.87
C GLN A 21 -12.51 -12.12 -17.67
N PRO A 22 -11.95 -11.78 -16.50
CA PRO A 22 -10.55 -12.01 -16.21
C PRO A 22 -10.24 -13.50 -16.24
N LYS A 23 -9.07 -13.87 -16.77
CA LYS A 23 -8.61 -15.26 -16.74
C LYS A 23 -8.20 -15.61 -15.31
N GLN A 24 -8.88 -16.58 -14.72
CA GLN A 24 -8.59 -17.01 -13.35
C GLN A 24 -7.55 -18.13 -13.32
N LEU A 25 -6.54 -17.96 -12.46
CA LEU A 25 -5.56 -18.96 -12.06
C LEU A 25 -5.80 -19.27 -10.58
N THR A 26 -5.65 -20.54 -10.18
CA THR A 26 -5.82 -20.94 -8.77
C THR A 26 -4.52 -21.51 -8.23
N VAL A 27 -4.16 -21.07 -7.02
CA VAL A 27 -3.02 -21.55 -6.24
C VAL A 27 -3.51 -22.22 -4.98
N SER A 28 -3.00 -23.44 -4.68
CA SER A 28 -3.29 -24.17 -3.44
C SER A 28 -2.13 -25.08 -3.07
N ARG A 29 -1.75 -25.10 -1.81
CA ARG A 29 -0.72 -26.03 -1.29
C ARG A 29 -1.23 -27.46 -1.11
N GLU A 30 -2.54 -27.67 -1.14
CA GLU A 30 -3.19 -28.97 -0.92
C GLU A 30 -3.27 -29.84 -2.17
N GLY A 31 -2.65 -29.41 -3.29
CA GLY A 31 -2.60 -30.19 -4.54
C GLY A 31 -3.90 -30.22 -5.35
N ASN A 32 -4.93 -29.45 -4.96
CA ASN A 32 -6.23 -29.40 -5.63
C ASN A 32 -6.37 -28.19 -6.56
N ALA A 33 -5.25 -27.59 -7.00
CA ALA A 33 -5.21 -26.48 -7.93
C ALA A 33 -4.09 -26.66 -8.97
N ARG A 34 -4.15 -25.85 -10.03
CA ARG A 34 -3.12 -25.89 -11.09
C ARG A 34 -1.72 -25.54 -10.59
N PHE A 35 -1.62 -24.66 -9.60
CA PHE A 35 -0.35 -24.19 -9.05
C PHE A 35 -0.30 -24.47 -7.55
N SER A 36 0.86 -24.87 -7.05
CA SER A 36 1.14 -25.00 -5.62
C SER A 36 1.95 -23.83 -5.07
N ARG A 37 2.56 -23.04 -5.96
CA ARG A 37 3.34 -21.85 -5.64
C ARG A 37 2.73 -20.60 -6.31
N VAL A 38 2.79 -19.48 -5.60
CA VAL A 38 2.29 -18.20 -6.10
C VAL A 38 3.17 -17.69 -7.24
N GLN A 39 4.50 -17.87 -7.14
CA GLN A 39 5.42 -17.44 -8.19
C GLN A 39 5.13 -18.14 -9.52
N ASP A 40 4.83 -19.44 -9.51
CA ASP A 40 4.52 -20.19 -10.73
C ASP A 40 3.25 -19.65 -11.42
N ALA A 41 2.28 -19.16 -10.64
CA ALA A 41 1.09 -18.50 -11.20
C ALA A 41 1.43 -17.13 -11.81
N PHE A 42 2.35 -16.36 -11.22
CA PHE A 42 2.87 -15.15 -11.84
C PHE A 42 3.59 -15.46 -13.16
N ASP A 43 4.46 -16.46 -13.16
CA ASP A 43 5.25 -16.84 -14.34
C ASP A 43 4.39 -17.32 -15.50
N ALA A 44 3.24 -17.94 -15.20
CA ALA A 44 2.27 -18.38 -16.21
C ALA A 44 1.50 -17.25 -16.91
N ILE A 45 1.59 -16.01 -16.40
CA ILE A 45 0.99 -14.84 -17.06
C ILE A 45 1.95 -14.38 -18.16
N PRO A 46 1.49 -14.23 -19.42
CA PRO A 46 2.33 -13.73 -20.50
C PRO A 46 2.87 -12.33 -20.21
N GLN A 47 4.09 -12.06 -20.63
CA GLN A 47 4.61 -10.69 -20.69
C GLN A 47 3.74 -9.83 -21.60
N HIS A 48 3.57 -8.55 -21.24
CA HIS A 48 2.73 -7.58 -21.96
C HIS A 48 1.28 -8.05 -22.17
N ASN A 49 0.72 -8.74 -21.16
CA ASN A 49 -0.65 -9.22 -21.20
C ASN A 49 -1.66 -8.08 -21.44
N LYS A 50 -2.54 -8.30 -22.42
CA LYS A 50 -3.60 -7.31 -22.74
C LYS A 50 -4.86 -7.49 -21.89
N LYS A 51 -5.11 -8.73 -21.47
CA LYS A 51 -6.30 -9.10 -20.67
C LYS A 51 -5.97 -9.12 -19.19
N PRO A 52 -6.94 -8.79 -18.31
CA PRO A 52 -6.75 -8.92 -16.89
C PRO A 52 -6.65 -10.40 -16.46
N TYR A 53 -5.91 -10.64 -15.37
CA TYR A 53 -5.79 -11.94 -14.72
C TYR A 53 -6.16 -11.84 -13.25
N THR A 54 -6.88 -12.82 -12.75
CA THR A 54 -7.12 -13.01 -11.32
C THR A 54 -6.38 -14.27 -10.87
N ILE A 55 -5.55 -14.13 -9.85
CA ILE A 55 -4.91 -15.26 -9.16
C ILE A 55 -5.63 -15.43 -7.84
N PHE A 56 -6.43 -16.49 -7.74
CA PHE A 56 -7.09 -16.89 -6.50
C PHE A 56 -6.16 -17.79 -5.69
N ILE A 57 -5.88 -17.38 -4.45
CA ILE A 57 -4.94 -18.07 -3.56
C ILE A 57 -5.74 -18.61 -2.38
N ARG A 58 -5.78 -19.94 -2.27
CA ARG A 58 -6.43 -20.62 -1.14
C ARG A 58 -5.68 -20.39 0.15
N ASN A 59 -6.36 -20.64 1.26
CA ASN A 59 -5.75 -20.60 2.59
C ASN A 59 -4.47 -21.43 2.65
N GLY A 60 -3.46 -20.89 3.31
CA GLY A 60 -2.15 -21.52 3.46
C GLY A 60 -1.05 -20.49 3.71
N VAL A 61 0.08 -20.98 4.20
CA VAL A 61 1.30 -20.18 4.36
C VAL A 61 2.23 -20.46 3.18
N TYR A 62 2.43 -19.46 2.34
CA TYR A 62 3.27 -19.50 1.14
C TYR A 62 4.60 -18.82 1.45
N LYS A 63 5.62 -19.61 1.83
CA LYS A 63 6.96 -19.10 2.09
C LYS A 63 7.72 -19.00 0.77
N GLU A 64 7.57 -17.86 0.10
CA GLU A 64 8.13 -17.59 -1.22
C GLU A 64 8.62 -16.14 -1.28
N LYS A 65 9.78 -15.93 -1.91
CA LYS A 65 10.22 -14.60 -2.33
C LYS A 65 9.58 -14.31 -3.69
N LEU A 66 8.62 -13.39 -3.71
CA LEU A 66 7.74 -13.16 -4.84
C LEU A 66 8.17 -11.95 -5.67
N TYR A 67 8.13 -12.11 -6.97
CA TYR A 67 8.42 -11.06 -7.94
C TYR A 67 7.38 -11.02 -9.06
N LEU A 68 6.69 -9.89 -9.20
CA LEU A 68 5.81 -9.60 -10.32
C LEU A 68 6.42 -8.48 -11.15
N ASP A 69 6.98 -8.83 -12.30
CA ASP A 69 7.69 -7.90 -13.16
C ASP A 69 6.77 -6.85 -13.85
N SER A 70 7.36 -5.76 -14.29
CA SER A 70 6.67 -4.59 -14.85
C SER A 70 5.92 -4.87 -16.15
N THR A 71 6.21 -5.96 -16.86
CA THR A 71 5.53 -6.34 -18.11
C THR A 71 4.16 -6.98 -17.86
N LYS A 72 3.87 -7.39 -16.62
CA LYS A 72 2.62 -8.04 -16.21
C LYS A 72 1.71 -7.06 -15.50
N THR A 73 0.69 -6.60 -16.20
CA THR A 73 -0.23 -5.55 -15.72
C THR A 73 -1.67 -6.06 -15.56
N LYS A 74 -2.54 -5.29 -14.90
CA LYS A 74 -3.96 -5.65 -14.70
C LYS A 74 -4.12 -7.00 -14.00
N ILE A 75 -3.35 -7.19 -12.90
CA ILE A 75 -3.35 -8.42 -12.12
C ILE A 75 -4.11 -8.19 -10.82
N THR A 76 -5.02 -9.11 -10.52
CA THR A 76 -5.68 -9.18 -9.21
C THR A 76 -5.20 -10.41 -8.44
N LEU A 77 -4.62 -10.21 -7.26
CA LEU A 77 -4.43 -11.25 -6.26
C LEU A 77 -5.64 -11.30 -5.35
N LEU A 78 -6.28 -12.45 -5.24
CA LEU A 78 -7.43 -12.65 -4.37
C LEU A 78 -7.12 -13.78 -3.39
N GLY A 79 -6.87 -13.45 -2.15
CA GLY A 79 -6.78 -14.42 -1.06
C GLY A 79 -8.17 -14.91 -0.64
N GLU A 80 -8.23 -16.13 -0.18
CA GLU A 80 -9.48 -16.72 0.32
C GLU A 80 -9.89 -16.10 1.67
N ASP A 81 -8.91 -15.80 2.54
CA ASP A 81 -9.11 -15.23 3.88
C ASP A 81 -7.87 -14.42 4.28
N PRO A 82 -8.00 -13.15 4.72
CA PRO A 82 -6.85 -12.30 5.04
C PRO A 82 -5.99 -12.79 6.20
N PHE A 83 -6.53 -13.64 7.08
CA PHE A 83 -5.79 -14.20 8.23
C PHE A 83 -5.17 -15.56 7.94
N LYS A 84 -5.61 -16.24 6.89
CA LYS A 84 -5.21 -17.62 6.56
C LYS A 84 -4.47 -17.72 5.23
N THR A 85 -4.61 -16.76 4.32
CA THR A 85 -3.83 -16.68 3.09
C THR A 85 -2.62 -15.80 3.33
N ILE A 86 -1.45 -16.39 3.61
CA ILE A 86 -0.27 -15.67 4.08
C ILE A 86 0.89 -15.88 3.11
N LEU A 87 1.33 -14.79 2.47
CA LEU A 87 2.55 -14.71 1.70
C LEU A 87 3.68 -14.26 2.63
N THR A 88 4.75 -15.03 2.76
CA THR A 88 5.82 -14.69 3.71
C THR A 88 7.20 -15.07 3.19
N TYR A 89 8.21 -14.31 3.64
CA TYR A 89 9.63 -14.67 3.51
C TYR A 89 10.41 -14.08 4.68
N ASP A 90 11.72 -14.40 4.78
CA ASP A 90 12.52 -14.04 5.95
C ASP A 90 13.86 -13.35 5.61
N ASP A 91 13.93 -12.70 4.44
CA ASP A 91 15.09 -11.90 4.09
C ASP A 91 15.10 -10.55 4.83
N HIS A 92 16.31 -10.11 5.20
CA HIS A 92 16.54 -8.81 5.86
C HIS A 92 17.86 -8.20 5.39
N SER A 93 18.04 -6.92 5.61
CA SER A 93 19.30 -6.22 5.34
C SER A 93 20.43 -6.84 6.17
N GLY A 94 21.56 -7.13 5.53
CA GLY A 94 22.72 -7.78 6.16
C GLY A 94 22.69 -9.32 6.08
N LYS A 95 21.58 -9.96 5.71
CA LYS A 95 21.54 -11.42 5.46
C LYS A 95 22.35 -11.74 4.22
N ILE A 96 23.11 -12.85 4.26
CA ILE A 96 23.82 -13.36 3.10
C ILE A 96 22.85 -14.21 2.27
N SER A 97 22.72 -13.90 0.99
CA SER A 97 21.89 -14.66 0.04
C SER A 97 22.53 -16.02 -0.27
N PRO A 98 21.78 -16.98 -0.82
CA PRO A 98 22.35 -18.25 -1.30
C PRO A 98 23.44 -18.08 -2.38
N ALA A 99 23.46 -16.95 -3.08
CA ALA A 99 24.50 -16.62 -4.06
C ALA A 99 25.75 -15.97 -3.45
N GLY A 100 25.76 -15.74 -2.12
CA GLY A 100 26.89 -15.14 -1.40
C GLY A 100 26.82 -13.61 -1.26
N ASP A 101 25.82 -12.93 -1.84
CA ASP A 101 25.69 -11.49 -1.77
C ASP A 101 25.05 -11.04 -0.45
N THR A 102 25.51 -9.90 0.07
CA THR A 102 24.84 -9.26 1.22
C THR A 102 23.57 -8.56 0.76
N LEU A 103 22.43 -8.94 1.34
CA LEU A 103 21.17 -8.27 1.07
C LEU A 103 21.13 -6.87 1.69
N HIS A 104 20.41 -5.99 1.03
CA HIS A 104 20.08 -4.64 1.48
C HIS A 104 18.57 -4.47 1.62
N THR A 105 18.12 -3.36 2.21
CA THR A 105 16.68 -3.09 2.42
C THR A 105 15.83 -3.40 1.18
N PHE A 106 16.25 -2.92 0.00
CA PHE A 106 15.41 -3.02 -1.21
C PHE A 106 15.39 -4.40 -1.88
N ASN A 107 16.25 -5.31 -1.50
CA ASN A 107 16.21 -6.70 -1.96
C ASN A 107 15.89 -7.70 -0.83
N SER A 108 15.45 -7.20 0.33
CA SER A 108 14.97 -8.01 1.46
C SER A 108 13.48 -8.33 1.43
N TYR A 109 12.80 -8.00 0.35
CA TYR A 109 11.35 -8.09 0.25
C TYR A 109 10.82 -9.53 0.29
N THR A 110 9.60 -9.67 0.82
CA THR A 110 8.79 -10.86 0.57
C THR A 110 8.14 -10.79 -0.81
N PHE A 111 7.54 -9.64 -1.16
CA PHE A 111 6.91 -9.44 -2.46
C PHE A 111 7.34 -8.10 -3.10
N LEU A 112 8.02 -8.17 -4.25
CA LEU A 112 8.30 -7.05 -5.14
C LEU A 112 7.27 -7.02 -6.27
N GLN A 113 6.53 -5.92 -6.36
CA GLN A 113 5.46 -5.70 -7.33
C GLN A 113 5.81 -4.49 -8.22
N GLU A 114 6.00 -4.70 -9.52
CA GLU A 114 6.37 -3.65 -10.48
C GLU A 114 5.29 -3.35 -11.53
N GLY A 115 4.38 -4.28 -11.78
CA GLY A 115 3.33 -4.13 -12.80
C GLY A 115 2.30 -3.05 -12.43
N ASN A 116 1.89 -2.24 -13.40
CA ASN A 116 0.83 -1.26 -13.21
C ASN A 116 -0.56 -1.93 -13.14
N ASP A 117 -1.57 -1.21 -12.61
CA ASP A 117 -2.94 -1.68 -12.51
C ASP A 117 -3.05 -3.00 -11.70
N PHE A 118 -2.37 -3.03 -10.57
CA PHE A 118 -2.35 -4.20 -9.68
C PHE A 118 -3.35 -4.03 -8.54
N THR A 119 -4.06 -5.10 -8.21
CA THR A 119 -4.95 -5.14 -7.05
C THR A 119 -4.66 -6.38 -6.20
N ALA A 120 -4.60 -6.23 -4.88
CA ALA A 120 -4.57 -7.36 -3.95
C ALA A 120 -5.73 -7.25 -2.95
N LYS A 121 -6.38 -8.38 -2.67
CA LYS A 121 -7.52 -8.45 -1.74
C LYS A 121 -7.43 -9.66 -0.82
N ASN A 122 -7.86 -9.48 0.43
CA ASN A 122 -8.11 -10.56 1.39
C ASN A 122 -6.89 -11.47 1.64
N LEU A 123 -5.70 -10.93 1.83
CA LEU A 123 -4.50 -11.71 2.12
C LEU A 123 -3.53 -10.97 3.04
N SER A 124 -2.64 -11.71 3.67
CA SER A 124 -1.51 -11.18 4.44
C SER A 124 -0.21 -11.25 3.64
N ILE A 125 0.60 -10.19 3.71
CA ILE A 125 1.97 -10.15 3.21
C ILE A 125 2.87 -9.86 4.42
N ALA A 126 3.74 -10.80 4.75
CA ALA A 126 4.54 -10.76 5.97
C ALA A 126 6.05 -10.88 5.66
N ASN A 127 6.87 -10.15 6.40
CA ASN A 127 8.28 -10.49 6.50
C ASN A 127 8.55 -11.07 7.88
N SER A 128 9.02 -12.31 7.93
CA SER A 128 9.22 -13.12 9.14
C SER A 128 10.67 -13.14 9.66
N ALA A 129 11.51 -12.19 9.25
CA ALA A 129 12.92 -12.14 9.66
C ALA A 129 13.14 -11.92 11.17
N GLY A 130 12.11 -11.46 11.89
CA GLY A 130 12.17 -11.28 13.34
C GLY A 130 12.36 -9.84 13.79
N TYR A 131 12.13 -9.60 15.08
CA TYR A 131 12.06 -8.25 15.66
C TYR A 131 13.39 -7.48 15.62
N SER A 132 14.51 -8.17 15.76
CA SER A 132 15.85 -7.59 15.81
C SER A 132 16.63 -7.68 14.50
N ALA A 133 16.00 -8.14 13.42
CA ALA A 133 16.68 -8.32 12.13
C ALA A 133 17.09 -7.01 11.42
N GLY A 134 16.54 -5.87 11.85
CA GLY A 134 16.70 -4.60 11.15
C GLY A 134 15.70 -4.46 10.00
N GLN A 135 16.08 -3.79 8.91
CA GLN A 135 15.22 -3.54 7.76
C GLN A 135 14.85 -4.85 7.05
N ALA A 136 13.56 -5.10 6.92
CA ALA A 136 13.03 -6.35 6.37
C ALA A 136 11.65 -6.09 5.72
N VAL A 137 11.66 -5.89 4.42
CA VAL A 137 10.48 -5.44 3.66
C VAL A 137 9.50 -6.59 3.46
N ALA A 138 8.25 -6.41 3.88
CA ALA A 138 7.18 -7.34 3.51
C ALA A 138 6.69 -7.06 2.09
N MET A 139 6.31 -5.81 1.80
CA MET A 139 5.78 -5.41 0.51
C MET A 139 6.60 -4.28 -0.11
N HIS A 140 7.14 -4.50 -1.31
CA HIS A 140 7.88 -3.53 -2.10
C HIS A 140 7.09 -3.18 -3.36
N ILE A 141 6.52 -1.98 -3.42
CA ILE A 141 5.64 -1.54 -4.50
C ILE A 141 6.38 -0.59 -5.43
N MET A 142 6.42 -0.90 -6.72
CA MET A 142 6.99 -0.06 -7.77
C MET A 142 6.00 0.27 -8.90
N GLY A 143 4.87 -0.42 -8.95
CA GLY A 143 3.81 -0.18 -9.93
C GLY A 143 3.06 1.14 -9.68
N ASP A 144 2.43 1.67 -10.71
CA ASP A 144 1.46 2.75 -10.64
C ASP A 144 0.03 2.19 -10.65
N ARG A 145 -0.91 2.88 -9.99
CA ARG A 145 -2.31 2.46 -9.79
C ARG A 145 -2.39 1.08 -9.13
N VAL A 146 -1.81 1.02 -7.93
CA VAL A 146 -1.75 -0.19 -7.11
C VAL A 146 -2.75 -0.09 -5.96
N LYS A 147 -3.65 -1.06 -5.87
CA LYS A 147 -4.72 -1.10 -4.85
C LYS A 147 -4.57 -2.32 -3.94
N PHE A 148 -4.71 -2.07 -2.64
CA PHE A 148 -4.86 -3.11 -1.62
C PHE A 148 -6.20 -2.92 -0.90
N GLU A 149 -6.95 -3.99 -0.73
CA GLU A 149 -8.25 -3.98 -0.07
C GLU A 149 -8.33 -5.15 0.93
N ASN A 150 -8.60 -4.84 2.20
CA ASN A 150 -8.68 -5.83 3.27
C ASN A 150 -7.43 -6.74 3.33
N CYS A 151 -6.24 -6.14 3.15
CA CYS A 151 -4.95 -6.82 3.24
C CYS A 151 -4.25 -6.53 4.56
N ARG A 152 -3.32 -7.40 4.94
CA ARG A 152 -2.51 -7.23 6.14
C ARG A 152 -1.03 -7.19 5.77
N PHE A 153 -0.30 -6.17 6.25
CA PHE A 153 1.14 -6.03 6.09
C PHE A 153 1.81 -6.23 7.45
N LEU A 154 2.56 -7.31 7.57
CA LEU A 154 3.07 -7.79 8.85
C LEU A 154 4.59 -7.82 8.85
N GLY A 155 5.21 -7.19 9.83
CA GLY A 155 6.66 -7.18 9.94
C GLY A 155 7.15 -6.33 11.11
N ASN A 156 8.37 -5.82 10.97
CA ASN A 156 9.01 -5.02 12.01
C ASN A 156 9.53 -3.70 11.41
N GLN A 157 10.83 -3.54 11.15
CA GLN A 157 11.36 -2.33 10.54
C GLN A 157 11.18 -2.37 9.02
N ASP A 158 10.75 -1.25 8.41
CA ASP A 158 10.67 -1.07 6.95
C ASP A 158 9.69 -2.05 6.25
N VAL A 159 8.46 -2.21 6.76
CA VAL A 159 7.51 -3.25 6.32
C VAL A 159 6.96 -2.99 4.93
N LEU A 160 6.46 -1.75 4.70
CA LEU A 160 5.78 -1.35 3.47
C LEU A 160 6.58 -0.26 2.75
N PHE A 161 7.27 -0.64 1.68
CA PHE A 161 7.93 0.32 0.80
C PHE A 161 6.95 0.79 -0.27
N ALA A 162 6.42 1.99 -0.10
CA ALA A 162 5.61 2.70 -1.08
C ALA A 162 6.55 3.38 -2.08
N GLY A 163 7.08 2.59 -3.00
CA GLY A 163 8.18 2.95 -3.88
C GLY A 163 7.76 3.70 -5.14
N ARG A 164 8.78 4.11 -5.91
CA ARG A 164 8.70 4.83 -7.17
C ARG A 164 8.03 6.21 -7.08
N ARG A 165 8.77 7.24 -7.51
CA ARG A 165 8.26 8.61 -7.64
C ARG A 165 7.07 8.64 -8.59
N ALA A 166 6.09 9.49 -8.28
CA ALA A 166 4.87 9.68 -9.05
C ALA A 166 3.99 8.41 -9.22
N SER A 167 4.30 7.30 -8.54
CA SER A 167 3.37 6.17 -8.49
C SER A 167 2.25 6.44 -7.49
N ARG A 168 1.06 5.92 -7.81
CA ARG A 168 -0.15 6.13 -7.03
C ARG A 168 -0.60 4.82 -6.41
N GLN A 169 -0.86 4.86 -5.11
CA GLN A 169 -1.19 3.68 -4.33
C GLN A 169 -2.41 3.96 -3.46
N TYR A 170 -3.27 2.97 -3.30
CA TYR A 170 -4.49 3.07 -2.52
C TYR A 170 -4.66 1.86 -1.62
N PHE A 171 -4.84 2.12 -0.32
CA PHE A 171 -5.01 1.10 0.70
C PHE A 171 -6.37 1.28 1.38
N LEU A 172 -7.26 0.30 1.23
CA LEU A 172 -8.60 0.33 1.80
C LEU A 172 -8.75 -0.75 2.89
N ASN A 173 -9.09 -0.33 4.11
CA ASN A 173 -9.34 -1.21 5.25
C ASN A 173 -8.19 -2.20 5.50
N CYS A 174 -6.95 -1.76 5.30
CA CYS A 174 -5.77 -2.58 5.51
C CYS A 174 -5.28 -2.52 6.97
N TYR A 175 -4.71 -3.61 7.44
CA TYR A 175 -3.98 -3.66 8.70
C TYR A 175 -2.46 -3.59 8.42
N ILE A 176 -1.76 -2.66 9.06
CA ILE A 176 -0.32 -2.46 8.85
C ILE A 176 0.34 -2.39 10.22
N GLU A 177 1.30 -3.27 10.49
CA GLU A 177 2.05 -3.27 11.74
C GLU A 177 3.55 -3.18 11.53
N GLY A 178 4.24 -2.54 12.45
CA GLY A 178 5.69 -2.50 12.42
C GLY A 178 6.32 -1.79 13.61
N THR A 179 7.65 -1.69 13.58
CA THR A 179 8.46 -1.09 14.66
C THR A 179 8.96 0.29 14.28
N THR A 180 9.75 0.43 13.22
CA THR A 180 10.44 1.66 12.82
C THR A 180 10.25 1.89 11.33
N ASP A 181 9.82 3.12 10.96
CA ASP A 181 9.74 3.54 9.55
C ASP A 181 8.94 2.55 8.69
N PHE A 182 7.95 1.91 9.29
CA PHE A 182 7.33 0.73 8.68
C PHE A 182 6.39 1.04 7.51
N ILE A 183 6.17 2.33 7.20
CA ILE A 183 5.58 2.81 5.95
C ILE A 183 6.54 3.86 5.38
N PHE A 184 7.24 3.57 4.29
CA PHE A 184 8.29 4.44 3.80
C PHE A 184 8.37 4.49 2.28
N GLY A 185 9.03 5.54 1.73
CA GLY A 185 9.22 5.70 0.29
C GLY A 185 8.66 7.00 -0.29
N PRO A 186 8.76 7.19 -1.63
CA PRO A 186 8.48 8.45 -2.31
C PRO A 186 7.10 8.56 -2.97
N SER A 187 6.28 7.51 -2.97
CA SER A 187 5.02 7.49 -3.75
C SER A 187 3.96 8.47 -3.22
N THR A 188 2.92 8.70 -4.01
CA THR A 188 1.65 9.23 -3.54
C THR A 188 0.77 8.07 -3.09
N ALA A 189 0.40 8.01 -1.81
CA ALA A 189 -0.38 6.92 -1.27
C ALA A 189 -1.55 7.41 -0.42
N TRP A 190 -2.74 6.87 -0.68
CA TRP A 190 -3.95 7.12 0.09
C TRP A 190 -4.29 5.90 0.93
N PHE A 191 -4.37 6.09 2.24
CA PHE A 191 -4.77 5.07 3.21
C PHE A 191 -6.16 5.42 3.72
N GLU A 192 -7.16 4.60 3.42
CA GLU A 192 -8.56 4.80 3.80
C GLU A 192 -8.99 3.76 4.83
N GLY A 193 -9.41 4.19 6.02
CA GLY A 193 -9.93 3.30 7.05
C GLY A 193 -8.94 2.23 7.54
N CYS A 194 -7.64 2.49 7.40
CA CYS A 194 -6.60 1.51 7.75
C CYS A 194 -6.33 1.49 9.26
N HIS A 195 -5.96 0.32 9.76
CA HIS A 195 -5.49 0.13 11.13
C HIS A 195 -3.96 0.04 11.15
N ILE A 196 -3.31 0.97 11.84
CA ILE A 196 -1.86 1.09 11.96
C ILE A 196 -1.46 0.69 13.38
N ASN A 197 -0.75 -0.43 13.54
CA ASN A 197 -0.34 -0.95 14.84
C ASN A 197 1.16 -0.76 15.09
N CYS A 198 1.48 0.01 16.13
CA CYS A 198 2.85 0.38 16.49
C CYS A 198 3.44 -0.61 17.51
N LYS A 199 4.48 -1.32 17.13
CA LYS A 199 5.10 -2.40 17.93
C LYS A 199 6.31 -1.93 18.77
N LYS A 200 6.77 -0.68 18.59
CA LYS A 200 7.97 -0.15 19.25
C LYS A 200 7.89 1.36 19.42
N ASN A 201 8.55 1.89 20.43
CA ASN A 201 8.81 3.32 20.61
C ASN A 201 9.73 3.82 19.47
N SER A 202 9.15 4.32 18.38
CA SER A 202 9.86 4.74 17.18
C SER A 202 8.96 5.60 16.27
N HIS A 203 8.97 5.39 14.95
CA HIS A 203 8.33 6.22 13.96
C HIS A 203 7.42 5.39 13.03
N VAL A 204 6.22 5.88 12.72
CA VAL A 204 5.29 5.21 11.81
C VAL A 204 5.77 5.34 10.37
N THR A 205 5.97 6.58 9.91
CA THR A 205 6.31 6.85 8.51
C THR A 205 7.73 7.41 8.34
N ALA A 206 8.35 7.06 7.20
CA ALA A 206 9.57 7.66 6.69
C ALA A 206 9.39 8.02 5.21
N ALA A 207 8.63 9.09 4.97
CA ALA A 207 8.36 9.55 3.61
C ALA A 207 9.59 10.19 2.97
N SER A 208 9.71 10.05 1.64
CA SER A 208 10.75 10.69 0.82
C SER A 208 10.16 11.37 -0.41
N THR A 209 8.98 11.95 -0.24
CA THR A 209 8.22 12.64 -1.30
C THR A 209 9.08 13.70 -1.99
N PRO A 210 9.23 13.70 -3.32
CA PRO A 210 9.97 14.71 -4.04
C PRO A 210 9.33 16.11 -3.94
N LYS A 211 10.14 17.16 -4.15
CA LYS A 211 9.68 18.55 -4.09
C LYS A 211 8.54 18.84 -5.05
N GLU A 212 8.64 18.32 -6.26
CA GLU A 212 7.70 18.53 -7.37
C GLU A 212 6.39 17.73 -7.23
N GLN A 213 6.33 16.75 -6.33
CA GLN A 213 5.15 15.93 -6.09
C GLN A 213 4.27 16.59 -5.02
N ALA A 214 3.07 17.00 -5.39
CA ALA A 214 2.18 17.79 -4.52
C ALA A 214 1.77 17.03 -3.24
N PHE A 215 1.48 15.73 -3.34
CA PHE A 215 1.05 14.88 -2.23
C PHE A 215 1.99 13.71 -2.01
N GLY A 216 2.20 13.34 -0.75
CA GLY A 216 2.86 12.11 -0.33
C GLY A 216 1.83 11.12 0.23
N TYR A 217 1.91 10.83 1.52
CA TYR A 217 0.97 9.92 2.19
C TYR A 217 -0.21 10.69 2.77
N VAL A 218 -1.42 10.22 2.51
CA VAL A 218 -2.66 10.72 3.10
C VAL A 218 -3.33 9.58 3.84
N PHE A 219 -3.43 9.69 5.17
CA PHE A 219 -4.17 8.78 6.02
C PHE A 219 -5.53 9.42 6.32
N ASN A 220 -6.61 8.79 5.85
CA ASN A 220 -7.97 9.26 6.04
C ASN A 220 -8.78 8.24 6.83
N ASN A 221 -9.42 8.68 7.92
CA ASN A 221 -10.23 7.84 8.81
C ASN A 221 -9.46 6.61 9.35
N CYS A 222 -8.14 6.72 9.54
CA CYS A 222 -7.31 5.62 10.04
C CYS A 222 -7.29 5.56 11.56
N VAL A 223 -6.92 4.40 12.10
CA VAL A 223 -6.82 4.15 13.55
C VAL A 223 -5.37 3.76 13.86
N LEU A 224 -4.72 4.53 14.75
CA LEU A 224 -3.36 4.26 15.22
C LEU A 224 -3.41 3.70 16.64
N THR A 225 -2.90 2.49 16.82
CA THR A 225 -2.89 1.76 18.12
C THR A 225 -1.54 1.15 18.43
N THR A 226 -1.45 0.56 19.59
CA THR A 226 -0.42 -0.38 20.00
C THR A 226 -1.04 -1.46 20.89
N ASP A 227 -0.54 -2.68 20.76
CA ASP A 227 -0.94 -3.81 21.62
C ASP A 227 -0.07 -3.92 22.88
N SER A 228 0.94 -3.04 23.04
CA SER A 228 1.90 -3.10 24.12
C SER A 228 1.84 -1.86 25.01
N VAL A 229 1.63 -2.05 26.30
CA VAL A 229 1.68 -0.98 27.32
C VAL A 229 3.06 -0.29 27.43
N ASN A 230 4.12 -0.94 26.93
CA ASN A 230 5.47 -0.39 26.91
C ASN A 230 5.74 0.51 25.68
N VAL A 231 4.82 0.57 24.74
CA VAL A 231 4.89 1.44 23.58
C VAL A 231 4.08 2.70 23.84
N ASN A 232 4.78 3.79 24.17
CA ASN A 232 4.20 5.07 24.59
C ASN A 232 4.97 6.30 24.07
N LYS A 233 5.90 6.11 23.15
CA LYS A 233 6.75 7.16 22.55
C LYS A 233 6.91 6.96 21.04
N VAL A 234 5.79 7.09 20.31
CA VAL A 234 5.76 6.92 18.86
C VAL A 234 5.53 8.26 18.18
N SER A 235 6.29 8.60 17.14
CA SER A 235 5.96 9.72 16.27
C SER A 235 5.19 9.25 15.03
N LEU A 236 4.34 10.12 14.51
CA LEU A 236 3.57 9.92 13.27
C LEU A 236 4.47 9.73 12.05
N GLY A 237 5.68 10.32 12.10
CA GLY A 237 6.66 10.13 11.05
C GLY A 237 7.88 11.02 11.18
N ARG A 238 8.86 10.74 10.32
CA ARG A 238 10.07 11.54 10.15
C ARG A 238 10.46 11.63 8.67
N PRO A 239 11.07 12.75 8.20
CA PRO A 239 11.36 12.95 6.79
C PRO A 239 12.64 12.21 6.38
N TRP A 240 12.52 11.11 5.66
CA TRP A 240 13.68 10.41 5.11
C TRP A 240 14.44 11.25 4.07
N ARG A 241 13.74 12.16 3.40
CA ARG A 241 14.33 13.15 2.47
C ARG A 241 13.64 14.50 2.66
N PRO A 242 14.29 15.61 2.25
CA PRO A 242 13.62 16.91 2.16
C PRO A 242 12.31 16.83 1.37
N TYR A 243 11.35 17.67 1.72
CA TYR A 243 9.99 17.75 1.14
C TYR A 243 9.09 16.54 1.42
N ALA A 244 9.49 15.62 2.29
CA ALA A 244 8.61 14.53 2.74
C ALA A 244 7.21 15.07 3.11
N SER A 245 6.17 14.41 2.63
CA SER A 245 4.78 14.86 2.80
C SER A 245 3.93 13.73 3.40
N VAL A 246 3.32 13.99 4.55
CA VAL A 246 2.41 13.06 5.23
C VAL A 246 1.30 13.87 5.88
N THR A 247 0.06 13.45 5.67
CA THR A 247 -1.12 14.11 6.23
C THR A 247 -2.05 13.07 6.88
N TYR A 248 -2.48 13.34 8.11
CA TYR A 248 -3.49 12.55 8.81
C TYR A 248 -4.79 13.36 8.90
N ILE A 249 -5.90 12.78 8.43
CA ILE A 249 -7.23 13.40 8.35
C ILE A 249 -8.23 12.52 9.10
N ASN A 250 -8.93 13.07 10.09
CA ASN A 250 -9.95 12.37 10.87
C ASN A 250 -9.47 11.03 11.48
N CYS A 251 -8.19 10.96 11.88
CA CYS A 251 -7.61 9.74 12.40
C CYS A 251 -7.74 9.64 13.93
N TYR A 252 -8.05 8.44 14.41
CA TYR A 252 -7.89 8.15 15.84
C TYR A 252 -6.42 7.90 16.17
N MET A 253 -5.91 8.55 17.20
CA MET A 253 -4.54 8.40 17.67
C MET A 253 -4.53 7.98 19.14
N GLY A 254 -4.02 6.78 19.42
CA GLY A 254 -3.88 6.25 20.78
C GLY A 254 -2.84 7.03 21.61
N ALA A 255 -2.87 6.84 22.92
CA ALA A 255 -1.98 7.53 23.88
C ALA A 255 -0.47 7.28 23.68
N HIS A 256 -0.11 6.32 22.84
CA HIS A 256 1.29 6.01 22.48
C HIS A 256 1.92 7.05 21.54
N ILE A 257 1.13 7.91 20.90
CA ILE A 257 1.64 8.98 20.04
C ILE A 257 2.16 10.12 20.91
N LEU A 258 3.41 10.52 20.66
CA LEU A 258 4.07 11.62 21.36
C LEU A 258 3.31 12.94 21.19
N PRO A 259 3.30 13.84 22.21
CA PRO A 259 2.68 15.17 22.08
C PRO A 259 3.24 15.97 20.90
N GLU A 260 4.54 15.89 20.63
CA GLU A 260 5.18 16.56 19.51
C GLU A 260 4.72 16.04 18.15
N GLY A 261 4.17 14.84 18.10
CA GLY A 261 3.64 14.15 16.94
C GLY A 261 4.66 13.70 15.92
N TRP A 262 5.66 14.48 15.65
CA TRP A 262 6.59 14.30 14.54
C TRP A 262 8.04 14.30 14.96
N ASN A 263 8.96 13.93 14.06
CA ASN A 263 10.41 13.94 14.30
C ASN A 263 11.12 14.52 13.06
N ASN A 264 12.17 15.29 13.26
CA ASN A 264 12.91 15.96 12.18
C ASN A 264 14.11 15.16 11.63
N TRP A 265 14.24 13.87 12.02
CA TRP A 265 15.40 13.03 11.65
C TRP A 265 16.74 13.57 12.19
N ARG A 266 16.74 14.24 13.33
CA ARG A 266 17.92 14.94 13.92
C ARG A 266 18.56 15.96 12.96
N ASN A 267 17.78 16.52 12.05
CA ASN A 267 18.22 17.52 11.09
C ASN A 267 17.21 18.69 11.04
N PRO A 268 17.54 19.86 11.65
CA PRO A 268 16.65 21.02 11.65
C PRO A 268 16.31 21.57 10.24
N GLU A 269 17.15 21.31 9.23
CA GLU A 269 16.85 21.74 7.86
C GLU A 269 15.60 21.02 7.29
N ASN A 270 15.30 19.84 7.79
CA ASN A 270 14.09 19.13 7.42
C ASN A 270 12.81 19.86 7.85
N GLU A 271 12.86 20.61 8.95
CA GLU A 271 11.71 21.39 9.45
C GLU A 271 11.27 22.48 8.48
N LYS A 272 12.22 23.00 7.67
CA LYS A 272 11.95 24.04 6.66
C LYS A 272 11.25 23.48 5.40
N THR A 273 11.35 22.17 5.17
CA THR A 273 10.92 21.58 3.91
C THR A 273 9.85 20.49 4.07
N ALA A 274 9.77 19.82 5.22
CA ALA A 274 8.79 18.78 5.47
C ALA A 274 7.35 19.35 5.42
N ARG A 275 6.46 18.62 4.77
CA ARG A 275 5.05 18.97 4.57
C ARG A 275 4.18 18.03 5.38
N TYR A 276 4.26 18.17 6.69
CA TYR A 276 3.54 17.33 7.64
C TYR A 276 2.31 18.05 8.16
N ALA A 277 1.15 17.40 8.08
CA ALA A 277 -0.10 18.02 8.44
C ALA A 277 -1.07 17.06 9.14
N GLU A 278 -1.99 17.64 9.91
CA GLU A 278 -3.10 16.94 10.55
C GLU A 278 -4.38 17.76 10.38
N TYR A 279 -5.54 17.06 10.35
CA TYR A 279 -6.85 17.69 10.35
C TYR A 279 -7.83 16.85 11.15
N GLN A 280 -8.46 17.49 12.17
CA GLN A 280 -9.51 16.88 13.02
C GLN A 280 -9.23 15.45 13.51
N SER A 281 -7.96 15.09 13.67
CA SER A 281 -7.61 13.82 14.31
C SER A 281 -8.00 13.88 15.80
N PHE A 282 -8.36 12.75 16.36
CA PHE A 282 -8.92 12.65 17.70
C PHE A 282 -8.30 11.50 18.51
N GLY A 283 -8.66 11.42 19.79
CA GLY A 283 -8.08 10.45 20.72
C GLY A 283 -6.95 11.04 21.57
N PRO A 284 -6.45 10.29 22.54
CA PRO A 284 -5.52 10.81 23.55
C PRO A 284 -4.15 11.25 22.96
N GLY A 285 -3.74 10.72 21.81
CA GLY A 285 -2.51 11.07 21.12
C GLY A 285 -2.64 12.20 20.09
N ALA A 286 -3.85 12.79 19.92
CA ALA A 286 -4.12 13.76 18.85
C ALA A 286 -4.17 15.23 19.31
N ASN A 287 -3.58 15.55 20.49
CA ASN A 287 -3.65 16.92 21.00
C ASN A 287 -2.80 17.88 20.13
N PRO A 288 -3.40 18.83 19.40
CA PRO A 288 -2.66 19.71 18.48
C PRO A 288 -1.77 20.72 19.21
N SER A 289 -2.05 21.09 20.47
CA SER A 289 -1.27 22.07 21.20
C SER A 289 0.14 21.60 21.58
N GLY A 290 0.38 20.28 21.54
CA GLY A 290 1.69 19.70 21.77
C GLY A 290 2.57 19.56 20.52
N ARG A 291 2.00 19.74 19.31
CA ARG A 291 2.71 19.53 18.05
C ARG A 291 3.82 20.56 17.81
N TYR A 292 4.87 20.14 17.12
CA TYR A 292 5.89 21.07 16.68
C TYR A 292 5.35 22.17 15.77
N MET A 293 5.81 23.40 15.94
CA MET A 293 5.35 24.57 15.17
C MET A 293 5.66 24.49 13.67
N TRP A 294 6.60 23.65 13.25
CA TRP A 294 6.92 23.45 11.84
C TRP A 294 5.97 22.44 11.14
N THR A 295 5.00 21.88 11.89
CA THR A 295 3.95 21.04 11.35
C THR A 295 2.62 21.81 11.30
N LYS A 296 1.69 21.36 10.49
CA LYS A 296 0.50 22.12 10.17
C LYS A 296 -0.77 21.47 10.69
N GLN A 297 -1.62 22.25 11.34
CA GLN A 297 -3.03 21.93 11.49
C GLN A 297 -3.78 22.55 10.30
N LEU A 298 -4.40 21.70 9.45
CA LEU A 298 -5.12 22.19 8.28
C LEU A 298 -6.41 22.91 8.69
N THR A 299 -6.77 23.94 7.97
CA THR A 299 -8.08 24.58 8.07
C THR A 299 -9.13 23.80 7.27
N ASP A 300 -10.43 24.13 7.50
CA ASP A 300 -11.57 23.55 6.76
C ASP A 300 -11.47 23.82 5.24
N GLU A 301 -10.86 24.91 4.84
CA GLU A 301 -10.65 25.24 3.43
C GLU A 301 -9.48 24.41 2.83
N GLU A 302 -8.41 24.24 3.58
CA GLU A 302 -7.23 23.52 3.09
C GLU A 302 -7.48 22.02 2.95
N VAL A 303 -8.26 21.42 3.86
CA VAL A 303 -8.57 20.00 3.79
C VAL A 303 -9.41 19.64 2.56
N LYS A 304 -10.17 20.56 1.99
CA LYS A 304 -10.92 20.36 0.74
C LYS A 304 -10.04 20.00 -0.47
N HIS A 305 -8.75 20.32 -0.41
CA HIS A 305 -7.80 19.91 -1.43
C HIS A 305 -7.39 18.42 -1.33
N TYR A 306 -7.68 17.76 -0.21
CA TYR A 306 -7.35 16.36 0.00
C TYR A 306 -8.52 15.45 -0.39
N THR A 307 -8.83 15.41 -1.68
CA THR A 307 -9.77 14.44 -2.26
C THR A 307 -9.02 13.35 -3.01
N ILE A 308 -9.64 12.21 -3.24
CA ILE A 308 -9.04 11.12 -4.04
C ILE A 308 -8.64 11.64 -5.44
N GLU A 309 -9.51 12.43 -6.06
CA GLU A 309 -9.29 13.01 -7.38
C GLU A 309 -8.08 13.95 -7.40
N ASN A 310 -7.92 14.80 -6.39
CA ASN A 310 -6.78 15.71 -6.31
C ASN A 310 -5.47 14.98 -5.98
N VAL A 311 -5.53 13.99 -5.09
CA VAL A 311 -4.35 13.26 -4.59
C VAL A 311 -3.89 12.21 -5.60
N LEU A 312 -4.82 11.42 -6.18
CA LEU A 312 -4.51 10.33 -7.10
C LEU A 312 -4.73 10.68 -8.58
N GLY A 313 -5.12 11.94 -8.87
CA GLY A 313 -5.29 12.45 -10.24
C GLY A 313 -6.42 11.73 -10.98
N ASP A 314 -6.14 11.33 -12.21
CA ASP A 314 -7.09 10.63 -13.09
C ASP A 314 -7.44 9.20 -12.67
N TRP A 315 -6.82 8.68 -11.61
CA TRP A 315 -7.11 7.35 -11.10
C TRP A 315 -8.00 7.41 -9.87
N ASN A 316 -9.25 6.92 -10.00
CA ASN A 316 -10.17 6.76 -8.88
C ASN A 316 -10.36 5.27 -8.54
N PRO A 317 -9.64 4.73 -7.53
CA PRO A 317 -9.70 3.31 -7.17
C PRO A 317 -11.04 2.86 -6.58
N LYS A 318 -11.96 3.78 -6.25
CA LYS A 318 -13.32 3.47 -5.78
C LYS A 318 -14.27 3.12 -6.94
N ASN A 319 -13.97 3.61 -8.15
CA ASN A 319 -14.80 3.42 -9.34
C ASN A 319 -14.39 2.18 -10.16
N GLU A 320 -13.32 1.48 -9.77
CA GLU A 320 -12.96 0.21 -10.41
C GLU A 320 -14.06 -0.82 -10.12
N THR A 321 -14.98 -0.98 -11.06
CA THR A 321 -16.05 -1.97 -11.03
C THR A 321 -15.45 -3.37 -10.83
N ARG A 322 -16.08 -4.10 -9.95
CA ARG A 322 -15.79 -5.49 -9.51
C ARG A 322 -15.72 -6.48 -10.65
#